data_8c9dbe01bfdde7c6c7606f8814fcd93b
#
_entry.id   8c9dbe01bfdde7c6c7606f8814fcd93b
#
_cell.length_a   1.000
_cell.length_b   1.000
_cell.length_c   1.000
_cell.angle_alpha   90.00
_cell.angle_beta   90.00
_cell.angle_gamma   90.00
#
_symmetry.space_group_name_H-M   'P 1'
#
loop_
_entity.id
_entity.type
_entity.pdbx_description
1 polymer ?
#
loop_
_entity_poly.entity_id
_entity_poly.type
_entity_poly.pdbx_seq_one_letter_code
_entity_poly.pdbx_strand_id
1 'polypeptide(L)'
;MRLRRGRWPLSKGLLVDALLPLGVPTEVAHALAHTVEERLKRLRRKGGVTPRTLRRILLEEVERELGPEKARLLAKQTLPFEEIFVVEGRKQRPFSKGLLTRSLEDAGFSLREAHELAKAVERRLRLEGVRRIPSKKKKKVVAEEARRLYGPEAGERYRARLLYAGKLFVEEAPGAPRVPFSKGILAQSLMAIGLSPDRAFRLAREMEVALHREGVQVIRRDELRRRVHQALLREAGEEMARRYLILRSLRKQPRPVHILIGGVTGVGKSVLASALAYRLGITHIVPSDAVREVFRASLS
;
A
#
# COMPACT_ATOMS: atom_id res chain seq x y z
N MET A 1 -12.58 -16.16 -23.01
CA MET A 1 -11.40 -16.76 -23.66
C MET A 1 -10.20 -16.66 -22.72
N ARG A 2 -9.40 -17.71 -22.50
CA ARG A 2 -8.27 -17.67 -21.55
C ARG A 2 -6.96 -17.64 -22.30
N LEU A 3 -6.05 -16.74 -21.92
CA LEU A 3 -4.68 -16.72 -22.46
C LEU A 3 -3.81 -17.80 -21.79
N ARG A 4 -3.03 -18.53 -22.58
CA ARG A 4 -2.16 -19.65 -22.14
C ARG A 4 -0.92 -19.09 -21.42
N ARG A 5 -0.97 -18.79 -20.14
CA ARG A 5 0.03 -18.36 -19.15
C ARG A 5 -0.40 -17.17 -18.30
N GLY A 6 -1.66 -16.78 -18.38
CA GLY A 6 -2.24 -15.83 -17.43
C GLY A 6 -3.71 -16.15 -17.30
N ARG A 7 -4.22 -16.29 -16.12
CA ARG A 7 -5.62 -16.60 -15.82
C ARG A 7 -6.57 -15.41 -16.09
N TRP A 8 -6.26 -14.60 -17.10
CA TRP A 8 -7.08 -13.42 -17.44
C TRP A 8 -8.01 -13.79 -18.60
N PRO A 9 -9.33 -13.63 -18.43
CA PRO A 9 -10.23 -13.71 -19.57
C PRO A 9 -9.88 -12.56 -20.54
N LEU A 10 -9.72 -12.88 -21.82
CA LEU A 10 -9.65 -11.85 -22.85
C LEU A 10 -11.00 -11.13 -22.88
N SER A 11 -11.05 -9.88 -22.48
CA SER A 11 -12.21 -9.01 -22.61
C SER A 11 -12.04 -8.07 -23.80
N LYS A 12 -13.16 -7.71 -24.46
CA LYS A 12 -13.17 -6.68 -25.52
C LYS A 12 -12.56 -5.37 -25.02
N GLY A 13 -12.81 -5.01 -23.77
CA GLY A 13 -12.25 -3.80 -23.14
C GLY A 13 -10.74 -3.71 -23.23
N LEU A 14 -10.00 -4.82 -23.04
CA LEU A 14 -8.54 -4.83 -23.19
C LEU A 14 -8.06 -4.51 -24.62
N LEU A 15 -8.84 -4.92 -25.64
CA LEU A 15 -8.53 -4.61 -27.04
C LEU A 15 -8.86 -3.15 -27.34
N VAL A 16 -9.98 -2.65 -26.86
CA VAL A 16 -10.36 -1.23 -26.98
C VAL A 16 -9.32 -0.35 -26.29
N ASP A 17 -8.90 -0.69 -25.08
CA ASP A 17 -7.86 0.04 -24.33
C ASP A 17 -6.50 0.07 -25.08
N ALA A 18 -6.22 -0.95 -25.89
CA ALA A 18 -5.03 -0.96 -26.74
C ALA A 18 -5.14 -0.01 -27.96
N LEU A 19 -6.35 0.24 -28.43
CA LEU A 19 -6.61 1.01 -29.66
C LEU A 19 -6.85 2.52 -29.39
N LEU A 20 -7.46 2.86 -28.28
CA LEU A 20 -7.75 4.26 -27.93
C LEU A 20 -6.52 5.19 -27.96
N PRO A 21 -5.30 4.77 -27.53
CA PRO A 21 -4.13 5.62 -27.62
C PRO A 21 -3.69 5.98 -29.04
N LEU A 22 -4.20 5.29 -30.07
CA LEU A 22 -3.94 5.60 -31.49
C LEU A 22 -4.79 6.76 -32.00
N GLY A 23 -5.61 7.40 -31.15
CA GLY A 23 -6.54 8.44 -31.55
C GLY A 23 -7.70 7.93 -32.40
N VAL A 24 -8.10 6.69 -32.20
CA VAL A 24 -9.24 6.07 -32.92
C VAL A 24 -10.53 6.37 -32.19
N PRO A 25 -11.62 6.73 -32.89
CA PRO A 25 -12.93 6.87 -32.28
C PRO A 25 -13.35 5.60 -31.54
N THR A 26 -14.03 5.77 -30.40
CA THR A 26 -14.42 4.65 -29.53
C THR A 26 -15.22 3.57 -30.28
N GLU A 27 -16.11 4.00 -31.18
CA GLU A 27 -16.93 3.09 -32.01
C GLU A 27 -16.08 2.20 -32.92
N VAL A 28 -15.09 2.81 -33.59
CA VAL A 28 -14.13 2.09 -34.44
C VAL A 28 -13.26 1.13 -33.64
N ALA A 29 -12.82 1.56 -32.44
CA ALA A 29 -12.07 0.70 -31.54
C ALA A 29 -12.89 -0.52 -31.08
N HIS A 30 -14.18 -0.34 -30.80
CA HIS A 30 -15.11 -1.42 -30.48
C HIS A 30 -15.36 -2.38 -31.66
N ALA A 31 -15.53 -1.85 -32.86
CA ALA A 31 -15.71 -2.65 -34.08
C ALA A 31 -14.48 -3.52 -34.36
N LEU A 32 -13.28 -2.92 -34.31
CA LEU A 32 -12.03 -3.65 -34.47
C LEU A 32 -11.83 -4.71 -33.39
N ALA A 33 -12.12 -4.39 -32.11
CA ALA A 33 -12.04 -5.35 -31.04
C ALA A 33 -12.98 -6.53 -31.25
N HIS A 34 -14.17 -6.30 -31.82
CA HIS A 34 -15.11 -7.36 -32.18
C HIS A 34 -14.55 -8.25 -33.29
N THR A 35 -14.04 -7.65 -34.38
CA THR A 35 -13.43 -8.39 -35.50
C THR A 35 -12.27 -9.29 -35.05
N VAL A 36 -11.39 -8.74 -34.21
CA VAL A 36 -10.28 -9.51 -33.61
C VAL A 36 -10.81 -10.67 -32.76
N GLU A 37 -11.84 -10.45 -31.96
CA GLU A 37 -12.45 -11.51 -31.14
C GLU A 37 -13.03 -12.63 -32.00
N GLU A 38 -13.78 -12.30 -33.05
CA GLU A 38 -14.36 -13.29 -33.96
C GLU A 38 -13.27 -14.09 -34.70
N ARG A 39 -12.22 -13.43 -35.18
CA ARG A 39 -11.08 -14.11 -35.79
C ARG A 39 -10.38 -15.08 -34.82
N LEU A 40 -10.25 -14.68 -33.56
CA LEU A 40 -9.70 -15.53 -32.51
C LEU A 40 -10.60 -16.73 -32.19
N LYS A 41 -11.93 -16.57 -32.20
CA LYS A 41 -12.89 -17.66 -32.01
C LYS A 41 -12.75 -18.72 -33.10
N ARG A 42 -12.55 -18.32 -34.37
CA ARG A 42 -12.36 -19.24 -35.52
C ARG A 42 -11.05 -20.01 -35.39
N LEU A 43 -9.99 -19.41 -34.85
CA LEU A 43 -8.69 -20.08 -34.67
C LEU A 43 -8.65 -21.04 -33.48
N ARG A 44 -9.71 -21.11 -32.65
CA ARG A 44 -9.77 -21.79 -31.36
C ARG A 44 -9.84 -23.34 -31.45
N ARG A 45 -9.53 -24.01 -32.53
CA ARG A 45 -9.72 -25.48 -32.64
C ARG A 45 -8.78 -26.33 -31.76
N LYS A 46 -7.61 -25.86 -31.28
CA LYS A 46 -6.71 -26.63 -30.37
C LYS A 46 -5.86 -25.68 -29.47
N GLY A 47 -6.26 -25.48 -28.23
CA GLY A 47 -5.44 -24.83 -27.18
C GLY A 47 -5.53 -23.31 -27.18
N GLY A 48 -5.47 -22.70 -26.00
CA GLY A 48 -5.72 -21.26 -25.78
C GLY A 48 -4.84 -20.30 -26.61
N VAL A 49 -5.30 -19.07 -26.82
CA VAL A 49 -4.60 -18.03 -27.56
C VAL A 49 -3.43 -17.50 -26.72
N THR A 50 -2.26 -17.39 -27.32
CA THR A 50 -1.09 -16.78 -26.67
C THR A 50 -1.12 -15.24 -26.83
N PRO A 51 -0.50 -14.46 -25.93
CA PRO A 51 -0.36 -13.02 -26.12
C PRO A 51 0.32 -12.64 -27.44
N ARG A 52 1.28 -13.47 -27.90
CA ARG A 52 1.95 -13.25 -29.19
C ARG A 52 1.00 -13.40 -30.38
N THR A 53 0.15 -14.44 -30.36
CA THR A 53 -0.87 -14.64 -31.39
C THR A 53 -1.89 -13.53 -31.41
N LEU A 54 -2.33 -13.10 -30.22
CA LEU A 54 -3.26 -11.99 -30.07
C LEU A 54 -2.67 -10.69 -30.63
N ARG A 55 -1.42 -10.38 -30.26
CA ARG A 55 -0.69 -9.22 -30.78
C ARG A 55 -0.61 -9.21 -32.30
N ARG A 56 -0.23 -10.34 -32.90
CA ARG A 56 -0.10 -10.49 -34.35
C ARG A 56 -1.45 -10.21 -35.04
N ILE A 57 -2.53 -10.85 -34.59
CA ILE A 57 -3.86 -10.65 -35.18
C ILE A 57 -4.35 -9.20 -35.02
N LEU A 58 -4.11 -8.60 -33.85
CA LEU A 58 -4.50 -7.20 -33.62
C LEU A 58 -3.74 -6.26 -34.56
N LEU A 59 -2.44 -6.46 -34.77
CA LEU A 59 -1.64 -5.66 -35.69
C LEU A 59 -2.11 -5.81 -37.14
N GLU A 60 -2.38 -7.04 -37.58
CA GLU A 60 -2.89 -7.33 -38.94
C GLU A 60 -4.24 -6.63 -39.18
N GLU A 61 -5.16 -6.66 -38.20
CA GLU A 61 -6.45 -5.99 -38.33
C GLU A 61 -6.32 -4.46 -38.32
N VAL A 62 -5.44 -3.91 -37.45
CA VAL A 62 -5.17 -2.48 -37.41
C VAL A 62 -4.52 -2.00 -38.73
N GLU A 63 -3.60 -2.76 -39.28
CA GLU A 63 -2.97 -2.42 -40.55
C GLU A 63 -3.99 -2.41 -41.67
N ARG A 64 -4.89 -3.40 -41.72
CA ARG A 64 -5.94 -3.51 -42.73
C ARG A 64 -6.97 -2.38 -42.67
N GLU A 65 -7.45 -2.02 -41.47
CA GLU A 65 -8.56 -1.09 -41.30
C GLU A 65 -8.12 0.37 -41.07
N LEU A 66 -6.93 0.57 -40.47
CA LEU A 66 -6.45 1.90 -40.05
C LEU A 66 -5.13 2.32 -40.73
N GLY A 67 -4.58 1.41 -41.53
CA GLY A 67 -3.35 1.65 -42.27
C GLY A 67 -2.03 1.34 -41.52
N PRO A 68 -0.92 1.31 -42.26
CA PRO A 68 0.37 0.87 -41.75
C PRO A 68 0.97 1.81 -40.68
N GLU A 69 0.66 3.10 -40.73
CA GLU A 69 1.18 4.05 -39.72
C GLU A 69 0.65 3.74 -38.32
N LYS A 70 -0.65 3.51 -38.18
CA LYS A 70 -1.26 3.16 -36.89
C LYS A 70 -0.83 1.78 -36.42
N ALA A 71 -0.63 0.83 -37.32
CA ALA A 71 -0.06 -0.46 -37.01
C ALA A 71 1.38 -0.34 -36.47
N ARG A 72 2.23 0.51 -37.07
CA ARG A 72 3.57 0.81 -36.57
C ARG A 72 3.57 1.46 -35.20
N LEU A 73 2.66 2.40 -34.93
CA LEU A 73 2.50 3.02 -33.61
C LEU A 73 2.09 1.98 -32.54
N LEU A 74 1.13 1.11 -32.89
CA LEU A 74 0.70 0.04 -31.99
C LEU A 74 1.81 -0.98 -31.74
N ALA A 75 2.59 -1.31 -32.76
CA ALA A 75 3.72 -2.25 -32.65
C ALA A 75 4.80 -1.78 -31.68
N LYS A 76 4.98 -0.48 -31.50
CA LYS A 76 5.93 0.11 -30.53
C LYS A 76 5.45 0.05 -29.08
N GLN A 77 4.16 -0.13 -28.85
CA GLN A 77 3.57 -0.11 -27.50
C GLN A 77 3.64 -1.49 -26.81
N THR A 78 3.59 -1.48 -25.48
CA THR A 78 3.29 -2.68 -24.68
C THR A 78 1.78 -2.74 -24.47
N LEU A 79 1.15 -3.79 -25.00
CA LEU A 79 -0.31 -3.89 -25.01
C LEU A 79 -0.88 -4.26 -23.63
N PRO A 80 -2.16 -3.94 -23.33
CA PRO A 80 -2.77 -4.16 -22.00
C PRO A 80 -2.74 -5.62 -21.53
N PHE A 81 -2.72 -6.58 -22.45
CA PHE A 81 -2.61 -8.02 -22.16
C PHE A 81 -1.16 -8.54 -22.08
N GLU A 82 -0.16 -7.66 -22.25
CA GLU A 82 1.25 -7.98 -22.07
C GLU A 82 1.71 -7.51 -20.69
N GLU A 83 2.58 -8.30 -20.05
CA GLU A 83 3.10 -7.99 -18.73
C GLU A 83 4.31 -7.03 -18.82
N ILE A 84 4.34 -6.05 -17.91
CA ILE A 84 5.51 -5.23 -17.66
C ILE A 84 6.22 -5.79 -16.43
N PHE A 85 7.53 -6.00 -16.50
CA PHE A 85 8.33 -6.51 -15.39
C PHE A 85 9.18 -5.40 -14.77
N VAL A 86 9.16 -5.31 -13.46
CA VAL A 86 10.08 -4.48 -12.66
C VAL A 86 11.27 -5.33 -12.26
N VAL A 87 12.47 -4.86 -12.59
CA VAL A 87 13.74 -5.56 -12.35
C VAL A 87 14.50 -4.90 -11.21
N GLU A 88 14.94 -5.72 -10.25
CA GLU A 88 15.75 -5.28 -9.10
C GLU A 88 16.88 -6.30 -8.86
N GLY A 89 18.09 -5.95 -9.28
CA GLY A 89 19.20 -6.89 -9.32
C GLY A 89 18.88 -8.09 -10.21
N ARG A 90 18.97 -9.31 -9.65
CA ARG A 90 18.62 -10.58 -10.33
C ARG A 90 17.14 -10.94 -10.25
N LYS A 91 16.35 -10.21 -9.42
CA LYS A 91 14.92 -10.48 -9.24
C LYS A 91 14.09 -9.67 -10.23
N GLN A 92 13.05 -10.30 -10.78
CA GLN A 92 12.03 -9.61 -11.57
C GLN A 92 10.66 -9.99 -11.06
N ARG A 93 9.76 -9.01 -11.07
CA ARG A 93 8.37 -9.18 -10.65
C ARG A 93 7.44 -8.40 -11.57
N PRO A 94 6.22 -8.88 -11.81
CA PRO A 94 5.24 -8.12 -12.59
C PRO A 94 5.00 -6.74 -11.98
N PHE A 95 4.78 -5.74 -12.84
CA PHE A 95 4.32 -4.43 -12.41
C PHE A 95 2.90 -4.58 -11.82
N SER A 96 2.70 -4.06 -10.64
CA SER A 96 1.42 -4.09 -9.95
C SER A 96 0.95 -2.67 -9.62
N LYS A 97 -0.21 -2.28 -10.17
CA LYS A 97 -0.87 -1.00 -9.82
C LYS A 97 -1.17 -0.93 -8.33
N GLY A 98 -1.71 -2.00 -7.75
CA GLY A 98 -2.06 -2.04 -6.33
C GLY A 98 -0.86 -1.82 -5.41
N LEU A 99 0.29 -2.45 -5.70
CA LEU A 99 1.52 -2.20 -4.95
C LEU A 99 2.04 -0.77 -5.13
N LEU A 100 1.87 -0.19 -6.33
CA LEU A 100 2.24 1.19 -6.57
C LEU A 100 1.30 2.14 -5.84
N THR A 101 -0.02 1.93 -5.92
CA THR A 101 -1.03 2.71 -5.18
C THR A 101 -0.70 2.74 -3.70
N ARG A 102 -0.46 1.59 -3.08
CA ARG A 102 -0.08 1.51 -1.67
C ARG A 102 1.20 2.30 -1.35
N SER A 103 2.23 2.20 -2.22
CA SER A 103 3.46 2.97 -2.06
C SER A 103 3.25 4.48 -2.18
N LEU A 104 2.27 4.90 -2.98
CA LEU A 104 1.88 6.30 -3.15
C LEU A 104 1.07 6.80 -1.95
N GLU A 105 0.15 6.01 -1.43
CA GLU A 105 -0.55 6.31 -0.17
C GLU A 105 0.44 6.47 0.98
N ASP A 106 1.45 5.58 1.07
CA ASP A 106 2.55 5.73 2.02
C ASP A 106 3.36 7.01 1.83
N ALA A 107 3.40 7.56 0.61
CA ALA A 107 4.04 8.83 0.30
C ALA A 107 3.15 10.06 0.53
N GLY A 108 1.90 9.87 1.03
CA GLY A 108 1.01 10.96 1.39
C GLY A 108 0.00 11.36 0.32
N PHE A 109 -0.15 10.57 -0.75
CA PHE A 109 -1.26 10.76 -1.69
C PHE A 109 -2.55 10.18 -1.12
N SER A 110 -3.69 10.81 -1.41
CA SER A 110 -5.00 10.21 -1.13
C SER A 110 -5.18 8.94 -1.96
N LEU A 111 -6.10 8.07 -1.58
CA LEU A 111 -6.40 6.83 -2.32
C LEU A 111 -6.75 7.13 -3.79
N ARG A 112 -7.53 8.19 -4.04
CA ARG A 112 -7.91 8.62 -5.38
C ARG A 112 -6.70 9.06 -6.20
N GLU A 113 -5.90 9.98 -5.68
CA GLU A 113 -4.67 10.45 -6.33
C GLU A 113 -3.70 9.31 -6.61
N ALA A 114 -3.49 8.43 -5.62
CA ALA A 114 -2.60 7.28 -5.74
C ALA A 114 -3.06 6.32 -6.85
N HIS A 115 -4.36 6.10 -6.98
CA HIS A 115 -4.92 5.24 -8.02
C HIS A 115 -4.80 5.87 -9.42
N GLU A 116 -5.11 7.17 -9.55
CA GLU A 116 -4.98 7.94 -10.80
C GLU A 116 -3.52 7.98 -11.25
N LEU A 117 -2.59 8.25 -10.34
CA LEU A 117 -1.17 8.28 -10.63
C LEU A 117 -0.63 6.89 -11.03
N ALA A 118 -1.07 5.83 -10.36
CA ALA A 118 -0.67 4.47 -10.72
C ALA A 118 -1.15 4.08 -12.13
N LYS A 119 -2.37 4.50 -12.52
CA LYS A 119 -2.89 4.35 -13.89
C LYS A 119 -2.07 5.14 -14.91
N ALA A 120 -1.76 6.40 -14.59
CA ALA A 120 -0.97 7.26 -15.48
C ALA A 120 0.43 6.69 -15.74
N VAL A 121 1.10 6.20 -14.68
CA VAL A 121 2.41 5.54 -14.79
C VAL A 121 2.32 4.28 -15.66
N GLU A 122 1.33 3.42 -15.44
CA GLU A 122 1.14 2.23 -16.26
C GLU A 122 0.94 2.61 -17.73
N ARG A 123 0.03 3.57 -18.00
CA ARG A 123 -0.26 4.05 -19.35
C ARG A 123 1.00 4.56 -20.04
N ARG A 124 1.80 5.39 -19.35
CA ARG A 124 3.07 5.91 -19.90
C ARG A 124 4.03 4.77 -20.25
N LEU A 125 4.25 3.82 -19.35
CA LEU A 125 5.14 2.69 -19.59
C LEU A 125 4.69 1.84 -20.79
N ARG A 126 3.37 1.68 -20.99
CA ARG A 126 2.81 0.96 -22.12
C ARG A 126 3.01 1.71 -23.44
N LEU A 127 2.76 3.01 -23.45
CA LEU A 127 2.95 3.87 -24.63
C LEU A 127 4.43 3.94 -25.07
N GLU A 128 5.35 3.95 -24.10
CA GLU A 128 6.79 3.89 -24.36
C GLU A 128 7.29 2.48 -24.74
N GLY A 129 6.42 1.47 -24.84
CA GLY A 129 6.78 0.11 -25.20
C GLY A 129 7.61 -0.64 -24.17
N VAL A 130 7.57 -0.21 -22.92
CA VAL A 130 8.39 -0.75 -21.84
C VAL A 130 7.89 -2.13 -21.42
N ARG A 131 8.68 -3.18 -21.65
CA ARG A 131 8.40 -4.54 -21.17
C ARG A 131 9.17 -4.88 -19.89
N ARG A 132 10.32 -4.26 -19.70
CA ARG A 132 11.15 -4.42 -18.49
C ARG A 132 11.65 -3.06 -18.06
N ILE A 133 11.52 -2.74 -16.78
CA ILE A 133 11.96 -1.46 -16.21
C ILE A 133 12.76 -1.70 -14.93
N PRO A 134 13.99 -1.16 -14.82
CA PRO A 134 14.73 -1.16 -13.57
C PRO A 134 13.95 -0.43 -12.47
N SER A 135 13.99 -0.95 -11.24
CA SER A 135 13.29 -0.35 -10.09
C SER A 135 13.63 1.14 -9.90
N LYS A 136 14.91 1.52 -10.09
CA LYS A 136 15.34 2.93 -10.04
C LYS A 136 14.66 3.79 -11.12
N LYS A 137 14.60 3.30 -12.37
CA LYS A 137 13.96 4.03 -13.48
C LYS A 137 12.44 4.13 -13.26
N LYS A 138 11.78 3.07 -12.77
CA LYS A 138 10.36 3.11 -12.39
C LYS A 138 10.09 4.23 -11.38
N LYS A 139 10.92 4.33 -10.32
CA LYS A 139 10.80 5.37 -9.30
C LYS A 139 10.89 6.79 -9.90
N LYS A 140 11.79 6.99 -10.87
CA LYS A 140 11.92 8.27 -11.58
C LYS A 140 10.66 8.59 -12.38
N VAL A 141 10.15 7.62 -13.15
CA VAL A 141 8.90 7.78 -13.93
C VAL A 141 7.72 8.14 -13.01
N VAL A 142 7.59 7.48 -11.86
CA VAL A 142 6.52 7.80 -10.89
C VAL A 142 6.64 9.24 -10.38
N ALA A 143 7.85 9.69 -10.03
CA ALA A 143 8.07 11.06 -9.55
C ALA A 143 7.77 12.11 -10.64
N GLU A 144 8.12 11.82 -11.89
CA GLU A 144 7.83 12.69 -13.04
C GLU A 144 6.32 12.79 -13.30
N GLU A 145 5.59 11.65 -13.28
CA GLU A 145 4.14 11.64 -13.44
C GLU A 145 3.42 12.32 -12.26
N ALA A 146 3.91 12.14 -11.02
CA ALA A 146 3.40 12.86 -9.87
C ALA A 146 3.54 14.38 -10.03
N ARG A 147 4.73 14.82 -10.50
CA ARG A 147 4.98 16.22 -10.79
C ARG A 147 4.07 16.76 -11.90
N ARG A 148 3.85 15.97 -12.94
CA ARG A 148 3.01 16.36 -14.09
C ARG A 148 1.54 16.51 -13.69
N LEU A 149 1.00 15.62 -12.86
CA LEU A 149 -0.42 15.59 -12.48
C LEU A 149 -0.76 16.53 -11.31
N TYR A 150 0.15 16.64 -10.34
CA TYR A 150 -0.13 17.29 -9.05
C TYR A 150 0.89 18.36 -8.65
N GLY A 151 1.75 18.76 -9.59
CA GLY A 151 2.74 19.82 -9.36
C GLY A 151 4.09 19.37 -8.80
N PRO A 152 5.07 20.29 -8.74
CA PRO A 152 6.46 19.97 -8.36
C PRO A 152 6.57 19.35 -6.96
N GLU A 153 5.80 19.82 -5.99
CA GLU A 153 5.81 19.31 -4.62
C GLU A 153 5.40 17.84 -4.52
N ALA A 154 4.48 17.38 -5.36
CA ALA A 154 4.05 15.99 -5.39
C ALA A 154 5.19 15.06 -5.86
N GLY A 155 5.96 15.47 -6.85
CA GLY A 155 7.15 14.74 -7.29
C GLY A 155 8.21 14.65 -6.20
N GLU A 156 8.47 15.76 -5.49
CA GLU A 156 9.43 15.80 -4.39
C GLU A 156 8.96 14.98 -3.19
N ARG A 157 7.68 15.03 -2.85
CA ARG A 157 7.07 14.20 -1.78
C ARG A 157 7.29 12.71 -2.03
N TYR A 158 7.09 12.25 -3.28
CA TYR A 158 7.37 10.86 -3.63
C TYR A 158 8.87 10.53 -3.60
N ARG A 159 9.74 11.43 -4.08
CA ARG A 159 11.21 11.27 -4.00
C ARG A 159 11.70 11.21 -2.56
N ALA A 160 11.23 12.12 -1.72
CA ALA A 160 11.53 12.13 -0.29
C ALA A 160 11.18 10.79 0.35
N ARG A 161 9.96 10.26 0.11
CA ARG A 161 9.57 8.94 0.60
C ARG A 161 10.53 7.82 0.16
N LEU A 162 11.08 7.91 -1.06
CA LEU A 162 12.02 6.91 -1.59
C LEU A 162 13.43 7.01 -1.00
N LEU A 163 13.91 8.23 -0.77
CA LEU A 163 15.20 8.49 -0.11
C LEU A 163 15.15 8.00 1.35
N TYR A 164 14.00 8.17 1.99
CA TYR A 164 13.75 7.81 3.37
C TYR A 164 13.09 6.43 3.55
N ALA A 165 13.01 5.61 2.50
CA ALA A 165 12.68 4.19 2.61
C ALA A 165 13.77 3.38 3.37
N GLY A 166 14.74 4.07 3.95
CA GLY A 166 15.62 3.58 5.01
C GLY A 166 14.77 3.21 6.24
N LYS A 167 15.09 2.08 6.85
CA LYS A 167 14.41 1.63 8.06
C LYS A 167 14.63 2.66 9.17
N LEU A 168 13.56 3.28 9.65
CA LEU A 168 13.57 4.09 10.85
C LEU A 168 13.58 3.18 12.07
N PHE A 169 14.51 3.38 12.97
CA PHE A 169 14.63 2.60 14.19
C PHE A 169 14.38 3.48 15.42
N VAL A 170 13.84 2.85 16.45
CA VAL A 170 13.70 3.44 17.80
C VAL A 170 14.66 2.73 18.73
N GLU A 171 15.46 3.47 19.50
CA GLU A 171 16.31 2.93 20.57
C GLU A 171 15.89 3.50 21.93
N GLU A 172 16.01 2.69 23.00
CA GLU A 172 15.65 3.12 24.36
C GLU A 172 16.71 4.07 24.94
N ALA A 173 17.97 3.73 24.75
CA ALA A 173 19.14 4.49 25.18
C ALA A 173 20.27 4.31 24.14
N PRO A 174 21.30 5.17 24.12
CA PRO A 174 22.43 5.01 23.23
C PRO A 174 23.07 3.63 23.37
N GLY A 175 23.15 2.87 22.26
CA GLY A 175 23.70 1.51 22.24
C GLY A 175 22.73 0.40 22.63
N ALA A 176 21.50 0.71 23.02
CA ALA A 176 20.45 -0.29 23.27
C ALA A 176 19.98 -0.97 21.96
N PRO A 177 19.39 -2.18 22.05
CA PRO A 177 18.82 -2.84 20.87
C PRO A 177 17.83 -1.94 20.12
N ARG A 178 18.03 -1.82 18.81
CA ARG A 178 17.20 -1.01 17.93
C ARG A 178 15.98 -1.79 17.47
N VAL A 179 14.81 -1.23 17.68
CA VAL A 179 13.54 -1.79 17.22
C VAL A 179 13.04 -0.99 16.04
N PRO A 180 12.57 -1.63 14.95
CA PRO A 180 11.97 -0.89 13.83
C PRO A 180 10.80 -0.02 14.29
N PHE A 181 10.75 1.23 13.81
CA PHE A 181 9.59 2.10 14.04
C PHE A 181 8.35 1.47 13.42
N SER A 182 7.26 1.45 14.18
CA SER A 182 5.98 0.91 13.73
C SER A 182 4.88 1.94 13.92
N LYS A 183 4.28 2.38 12.79
CA LYS A 183 3.07 3.22 12.81
C LYS A 183 1.94 2.57 13.58
N GLY A 184 1.77 1.26 13.45
CA GLY A 184 0.72 0.52 14.13
C GLY A 184 0.87 0.58 15.65
N ILE A 185 2.07 0.39 16.17
CA ILE A 185 2.36 0.48 17.62
C ILE A 185 2.13 1.92 18.12
N LEU A 186 2.53 2.93 17.34
CA LEU A 186 2.27 4.32 17.70
C LEU A 186 0.77 4.63 17.65
N ALA A 187 0.07 4.26 16.59
CA ALA A 187 -1.37 4.45 16.46
C ALA A 187 -2.14 3.75 17.59
N GLN A 188 -1.78 2.52 17.94
CA GLN A 188 -2.35 1.81 19.09
C GLN A 188 -2.19 2.58 20.40
N SER A 189 -1.01 3.18 20.62
CA SER A 189 -0.77 4.01 21.79
C SER A 189 -1.61 5.29 21.81
N LEU A 190 -1.90 5.85 20.63
CA LEU A 190 -2.77 7.02 20.46
C LEU A 190 -4.25 6.67 20.62
N MET A 191 -4.68 5.52 20.12
CA MET A 191 -6.03 5.01 20.36
C MET A 191 -6.27 4.72 21.85
N ALA A 192 -5.26 4.26 22.57
CA ALA A 192 -5.36 3.98 24.01
C ALA A 192 -5.71 5.22 24.85
N ILE A 193 -5.35 6.43 24.41
CA ILE A 193 -5.70 7.69 25.07
C ILE A 193 -7.05 8.27 24.59
N GLY A 194 -7.72 7.61 23.63
CA GLY A 194 -9.05 7.99 23.16
C GLY A 194 -9.09 8.67 21.79
N LEU A 195 -8.00 8.71 21.01
CA LEU A 195 -8.08 9.12 19.62
C LEU A 195 -8.85 8.10 18.79
N SER A 196 -9.64 8.58 17.82
CA SER A 196 -10.25 7.70 16.83
C SER A 196 -9.18 7.02 15.97
N PRO A 197 -9.43 5.82 15.43
CA PRO A 197 -8.48 5.10 14.59
C PRO A 197 -7.91 5.96 13.45
N ASP A 198 -8.75 6.68 12.73
CA ASP A 198 -8.32 7.53 11.61
C ASP A 198 -7.36 8.64 12.03
N ARG A 199 -7.65 9.33 13.15
CA ARG A 199 -6.78 10.37 13.70
C ARG A 199 -5.46 9.78 14.21
N ALA A 200 -5.52 8.63 14.88
CA ALA A 200 -4.35 7.95 15.43
C ALA A 200 -3.39 7.49 14.32
N PHE A 201 -3.92 6.86 13.26
CA PHE A 201 -3.10 6.43 12.13
C PHE A 201 -2.57 7.60 11.31
N ARG A 202 -3.34 8.66 11.14
CA ARG A 202 -2.89 9.89 10.48
C ARG A 202 -1.70 10.51 11.23
N LEU A 203 -1.82 10.75 12.53
CA LEU A 203 -0.76 11.32 13.34
C LEU A 203 0.50 10.44 13.37
N ALA A 204 0.33 9.11 13.47
CA ALA A 204 1.46 8.17 13.42
C ALA A 204 2.18 8.22 12.08
N ARG A 205 1.45 8.41 10.98
CA ARG A 205 1.99 8.56 9.63
C ARG A 205 2.72 9.89 9.46
N GLU A 206 2.15 10.99 9.92
CA GLU A 206 2.77 12.32 9.87
C GLU A 206 4.07 12.34 10.65
N MET A 207 4.11 11.68 11.81
CA MET A 207 5.34 11.51 12.59
C MET A 207 6.42 10.75 11.81
N GLU A 208 6.07 9.63 11.16
CA GLU A 208 7.02 8.89 10.31
C GLU A 208 7.55 9.77 9.17
N VAL A 209 6.66 10.49 8.49
CA VAL A 209 7.02 11.39 7.39
C VAL A 209 7.92 12.52 7.85
N ALA A 210 7.62 13.14 9.00
CA ALA A 210 8.45 14.21 9.57
C ALA A 210 9.86 13.73 9.89
N LEU A 211 9.97 12.59 10.58
CA LEU A 211 11.27 11.98 10.91
C LEU A 211 12.08 11.63 9.66
N HIS A 212 11.42 11.12 8.64
CA HIS A 212 12.08 10.82 7.38
C HIS A 212 12.53 12.10 6.65
N ARG A 213 11.73 13.16 6.64
CA ARG A 213 12.12 14.45 6.03
C ARG A 213 13.35 15.05 6.68
N GLU A 214 13.51 14.87 7.98
CA GLU A 214 14.68 15.31 8.75
C GLU A 214 15.89 14.39 8.58
N GLY A 215 15.77 13.29 7.81
CA GLY A 215 16.85 12.31 7.61
C GLY A 215 17.16 11.43 8.82
N VAL A 216 16.24 11.38 9.79
CA VAL A 216 16.42 10.58 11.01
C VAL A 216 16.32 9.09 10.67
N GLN A 217 17.39 8.35 10.88
CA GLN A 217 17.43 6.88 10.74
C GLN A 217 17.20 6.17 12.07
N VAL A 218 17.65 6.77 13.16
CA VAL A 218 17.48 6.24 14.53
C VAL A 218 17.00 7.37 15.42
N ILE A 219 15.88 7.16 16.10
CA ILE A 219 15.34 8.11 17.07
C ILE A 219 15.32 7.49 18.46
N ARG A 220 15.72 8.25 19.47
CA ARG A 220 15.56 7.83 20.86
C ARG A 220 14.09 7.83 21.25
N ARG A 221 13.69 6.85 22.04
CA ARG A 221 12.30 6.71 22.50
C ARG A 221 11.79 7.95 23.23
N ASP A 222 12.62 8.59 24.03
CA ASP A 222 12.24 9.81 24.74
C ASP A 222 12.03 11.00 23.80
N GLU A 223 12.85 11.11 22.76
CA GLU A 223 12.68 12.12 21.72
C GLU A 223 11.38 11.88 20.94
N LEU A 224 11.13 10.64 20.53
CA LEU A 224 9.87 10.29 19.87
C LEU A 224 8.67 10.63 20.74
N ARG A 225 8.73 10.35 22.04
CA ARG A 225 7.67 10.71 23.00
C ARG A 225 7.42 12.23 23.07
N ARG A 226 8.49 13.03 23.16
CA ARG A 226 8.37 14.49 23.13
C ARG A 226 7.69 15.00 21.87
N ARG A 227 8.11 14.50 20.71
CA ARG A 227 7.53 14.90 19.43
C ARG A 227 6.06 14.50 19.30
N VAL A 228 5.70 13.29 19.73
CA VAL A 228 4.30 12.84 19.77
C VAL A 228 3.46 13.72 20.71
N HIS A 229 3.98 14.06 21.89
CA HIS A 229 3.32 14.95 22.84
C HIS A 229 3.07 16.35 22.24
N GLN A 230 4.08 16.93 21.58
CA GLN A 230 3.94 18.22 20.90
C GLN A 230 2.92 18.18 19.76
N ALA A 231 2.89 17.10 18.99
CA ALA A 231 1.91 16.90 17.93
C ALA A 231 0.49 16.80 18.51
N LEU A 232 0.31 16.06 19.62
CA LEU A 232 -0.97 15.97 20.32
C LEU A 232 -1.45 17.31 20.86
N LEU A 233 -0.56 18.13 21.42
CA LEU A 233 -0.92 19.47 21.87
C LEU A 233 -1.50 20.33 20.73
N ARG A 234 -0.90 20.24 19.55
CA ARG A 234 -1.33 21.02 18.37
C ARG A 234 -2.63 20.51 17.75
N GLU A 235 -2.82 19.20 17.67
CA GLU A 235 -3.88 18.60 16.86
C GLU A 235 -5.07 18.08 17.66
N ALA A 236 -4.87 17.73 18.94
CA ALA A 236 -5.86 17.07 19.78
C ALA A 236 -6.11 17.79 21.11
N GLY A 237 -5.32 18.81 21.41
CA GLY A 237 -5.44 19.61 22.63
C GLY A 237 -4.72 19.04 23.84
N GLU A 238 -4.68 19.85 24.91
CA GLU A 238 -3.91 19.60 26.11
C GLU A 238 -4.35 18.33 26.85
N GLU A 239 -5.64 18.07 26.92
CA GLU A 239 -6.18 16.89 27.60
C GLU A 239 -5.67 15.57 26.99
N MET A 240 -5.63 15.46 25.67
CA MET A 240 -5.10 14.28 25.01
C MET A 240 -3.59 14.13 25.19
N ALA A 241 -2.87 15.24 25.15
CA ALA A 241 -1.44 15.27 25.44
C ALA A 241 -1.14 14.82 26.87
N ARG A 242 -1.93 15.27 27.85
CA ARG A 242 -1.84 14.86 29.27
C ARG A 242 -2.12 13.37 29.44
N ARG A 243 -3.18 12.84 28.83
CA ARG A 243 -3.50 11.39 28.86
C ARG A 243 -2.36 10.55 28.28
N TYR A 244 -1.71 11.03 27.23
CA TYR A 244 -0.55 10.35 26.65
C TYR A 244 0.62 10.26 27.65
N LEU A 245 0.93 11.32 28.37
CA LEU A 245 1.98 11.31 29.40
C LEU A 245 1.64 10.36 30.55
N ILE A 246 0.39 10.37 31.02
CA ILE A 246 -0.08 9.45 32.08
C ILE A 246 0.06 7.99 31.62
N LEU A 247 -0.40 7.66 30.42
CA LEU A 247 -0.26 6.30 29.88
C LEU A 247 1.22 5.87 29.81
N ARG A 248 2.11 6.80 29.46
CA ARG A 248 3.56 6.52 29.39
C ARG A 248 4.20 6.36 30.74
N SER A 249 3.78 7.13 31.75
CA SER A 249 4.26 6.98 33.13
C SER A 249 3.87 5.62 33.70
N LEU A 250 2.63 5.18 33.48
CA LEU A 250 2.17 3.85 33.90
C LEU A 250 3.03 2.71 33.32
N ARG A 251 3.45 2.83 32.06
CA ARG A 251 4.31 1.82 31.41
C ARG A 251 5.79 1.88 31.83
N LYS A 252 6.24 2.95 32.47
CA LYS A 252 7.62 3.10 32.99
C LYS A 252 7.78 2.64 34.44
N GLN A 253 6.70 2.32 35.10
CA GLN A 253 6.76 1.92 36.51
C GLN A 253 7.55 0.59 36.67
N PRO A 254 8.47 0.51 37.62
CA PRO A 254 9.24 -0.71 37.86
C PRO A 254 8.38 -1.83 38.45
N ARG A 255 7.21 -1.49 39.00
CA ARG A 255 6.27 -2.47 39.54
C ARG A 255 5.18 -2.79 38.55
N PRO A 256 4.83 -4.06 38.35
CA PRO A 256 3.72 -4.42 37.44
C PRO A 256 2.40 -3.84 37.96
N VAL A 257 1.61 -3.32 37.06
CA VAL A 257 0.26 -2.83 37.36
C VAL A 257 -0.71 -4.01 37.23
N HIS A 258 -1.36 -4.38 38.34
CA HIS A 258 -2.40 -5.39 38.37
C HIS A 258 -3.76 -4.70 38.42
N ILE A 259 -4.64 -5.05 37.47
CA ILE A 259 -6.00 -4.53 37.40
C ILE A 259 -6.96 -5.68 37.64
N LEU A 260 -7.73 -5.62 38.74
CA LEU A 260 -8.76 -6.58 39.09
C LEU A 260 -10.12 -6.06 38.61
N ILE A 261 -10.85 -6.87 37.84
CA ILE A 261 -12.20 -6.55 37.37
C ILE A 261 -13.18 -7.54 38.01
N GLY A 262 -13.96 -7.05 38.96
CA GLY A 262 -14.98 -7.81 39.68
C GLY A 262 -16.41 -7.42 39.25
N GLY A 263 -17.37 -8.28 39.53
CA GLY A 263 -18.80 -8.05 39.28
C GLY A 263 -19.57 -9.34 39.14
N VAL A 264 -20.93 -9.26 39.12
CA VAL A 264 -21.81 -10.42 38.96
C VAL A 264 -21.67 -11.10 37.60
N THR A 265 -22.13 -12.34 37.49
CA THR A 265 -22.08 -13.10 36.23
C THR A 265 -22.92 -12.40 35.15
N GLY A 266 -22.46 -12.40 33.90
CA GLY A 266 -23.21 -11.86 32.76
C GLY A 266 -23.05 -10.35 32.49
N VAL A 267 -22.42 -9.55 33.36
CA VAL A 267 -22.28 -8.09 33.18
C VAL A 267 -21.19 -7.65 32.17
N GLY A 268 -20.61 -8.55 31.41
CA GLY A 268 -19.62 -8.18 30.39
C GLY A 268 -18.19 -7.98 30.90
N LYS A 269 -17.81 -8.48 32.09
CA LYS A 269 -16.46 -8.37 32.67
C LYS A 269 -15.34 -8.77 31.70
N SER A 270 -15.52 -9.89 31.01
CA SER A 270 -14.51 -10.40 30.08
C SER A 270 -14.34 -9.49 28.85
N VAL A 271 -15.43 -8.89 28.37
CA VAL A 271 -15.40 -7.92 27.27
C VAL A 271 -14.68 -6.66 27.72
N LEU A 272 -15.01 -6.15 28.91
CA LEU A 272 -14.35 -4.98 29.50
C LEU A 272 -12.86 -5.24 29.75
N ALA A 273 -12.50 -6.42 30.27
CA ALA A 273 -11.12 -6.82 30.50
C ALA A 273 -10.30 -6.84 29.20
N SER A 274 -10.85 -7.45 28.15
CA SER A 274 -10.21 -7.52 26.84
C SER A 274 -10.07 -6.13 26.20
N ALA A 275 -11.10 -5.30 26.27
CA ALA A 275 -11.06 -3.93 25.76
C ALA A 275 -10.05 -3.06 26.49
N LEU A 276 -9.99 -3.17 27.82
CA LEU A 276 -9.06 -2.44 28.66
C LEU A 276 -7.62 -2.90 28.43
N ALA A 277 -7.38 -4.20 28.38
CA ALA A 277 -6.07 -4.78 28.08
C ALA A 277 -5.55 -4.32 26.71
N TYR A 278 -6.40 -4.36 25.67
CA TYR A 278 -6.07 -3.86 24.36
C TYR A 278 -5.66 -2.38 24.38
N ARG A 279 -6.46 -1.53 25.03
CA ARG A 279 -6.17 -0.08 25.15
C ARG A 279 -4.90 0.22 25.94
N LEU A 280 -4.66 -0.50 27.04
CA LEU A 280 -3.48 -0.29 27.87
C LEU A 280 -2.23 -1.03 27.35
N GLY A 281 -2.38 -1.89 26.34
CA GLY A 281 -1.31 -2.74 25.82
C GLY A 281 -0.87 -3.81 26.84
N ILE A 282 -1.80 -4.29 27.64
CA ILE A 282 -1.61 -5.41 28.58
C ILE A 282 -1.73 -6.70 27.77
N THR A 283 -0.68 -7.50 27.80
CA THR A 283 -0.60 -8.74 27.00
C THR A 283 -1.10 -9.99 27.74
N HIS A 284 -1.26 -9.91 29.05
CA HIS A 284 -1.68 -11.04 29.88
C HIS A 284 -3.00 -10.75 30.57
N ILE A 285 -4.01 -11.55 30.24
CA ILE A 285 -5.33 -11.54 30.88
C ILE A 285 -5.49 -12.94 31.49
N VAL A 286 -5.72 -13.01 32.79
CA VAL A 286 -5.93 -14.27 33.51
C VAL A 286 -7.37 -14.32 33.99
N PRO A 287 -8.24 -15.19 33.40
CA PRO A 287 -9.58 -15.40 33.90
C PRO A 287 -9.53 -16.13 35.24
N SER A 288 -10.41 -15.78 36.18
CA SER A 288 -10.49 -16.45 37.47
C SER A 288 -10.78 -17.96 37.37
N ASP A 289 -11.48 -18.36 36.29
CA ASP A 289 -11.78 -19.78 36.03
C ASP A 289 -10.51 -20.59 35.72
N ALA A 290 -9.58 -20.02 34.94
CA ALA A 290 -8.28 -20.65 34.68
C ALA A 290 -7.45 -20.81 35.96
N VAL A 291 -7.46 -19.80 36.84
CA VAL A 291 -6.81 -19.89 38.16
C VAL A 291 -7.44 -20.99 39.00
N ARG A 292 -8.76 -21.07 39.05
CA ARG A 292 -9.52 -22.12 39.79
C ARG A 292 -9.19 -23.51 39.25
N GLU A 293 -9.07 -23.66 37.92
CA GLU A 293 -8.75 -24.94 37.29
C GLU A 293 -7.35 -25.43 37.63
N VAL A 294 -6.37 -24.51 37.62
CA VAL A 294 -4.98 -24.80 38.07
C VAL A 294 -4.96 -25.23 39.54
N PHE A 295 -5.69 -24.56 40.42
CA PHE A 295 -5.74 -24.94 41.84
C PHE A 295 -6.39 -26.32 42.01
N ARG A 296 -7.47 -26.65 41.30
CA ARG A 296 -8.08 -27.98 41.34
C ARG A 296 -7.12 -29.06 40.88
N ALA A 297 -6.40 -28.83 39.77
CA ALA A 297 -5.40 -29.78 39.26
C ALA A 297 -4.16 -29.96 40.16
N SER A 298 -3.85 -28.96 41.01
CA SER A 298 -2.69 -29.00 41.92
C SER A 298 -3.04 -29.58 43.31
N LEU A 299 -4.34 -29.68 43.66
CA LEU A 299 -4.80 -30.15 44.97
C LEU A 299 -5.49 -31.51 44.89
N SER A 300 -5.62 -32.08 43.70
CA SER A 300 -6.06 -33.47 43.44
C SER A 300 -4.83 -34.39 43.28
#